data_c70898c44fc5d3c555008a451c5fc827
#
_entry.id   c70898c44fc5d3c555008a451c5fc827
#
_cell.length_a   1.000
_cell.length_b   1.000
_cell.length_c   1.000
_cell.angle_alpha   90.00
_cell.angle_beta   90.00
_cell.angle_gamma   90.00
#
_symmetry.space_group_name_H-M   'P 1'
#
loop_
_entity.id
_entity.type
_entity.pdbx_description
1 polymer ?
#
loop_
_entity_poly.entity_id
_entity_poly.type
_entity_poly.pdbx_seq_one_letter_code
_entity_poly.pdbx_strand_id
1 'polypeptide(L)'
;MIGSGDAAALDDARRRFSSRLRPPPTPLISTVIHLGVLVLWVALFLLVFGRGGILAWSVGLAYLAYEAALLIFTGWHIRRFVTAPGPAVAGPRPTVAVLIAAHNEAKVLSATLRAITAQSDPPEEIVIADDGSTDSTAAVLCAEFGFTPRQLGQAAPPAHDGTVTITWLRLPHGGKARALNTALLQTGADIVITVDANTLLDTEAIAVVRAAFARETELVGITGVITPESPRSMAGRVMQFFQTYEYIQLPRQ
;
A
#
# COMPACT_ATOMS: atom_id res chain seq x y z
N MET A 1 25.96 -13.53 -10.75
CA MET A 1 25.91 -14.71 -9.85
C MET A 1 25.64 -14.16 -8.47
N ILE A 2 24.44 -14.36 -7.95
CA ILE A 2 24.16 -14.07 -6.54
C ILE A 2 25.04 -15.05 -5.77
N GLY A 3 25.96 -14.52 -4.93
CA GLY A 3 26.84 -15.36 -4.15
C GLY A 3 26.03 -16.27 -3.20
N SER A 4 26.62 -17.41 -2.80
CA SER A 4 25.97 -18.31 -1.81
C SER A 4 25.57 -17.60 -0.52
N GLY A 5 26.21 -16.47 -0.20
CA GLY A 5 25.85 -15.57 0.91
C GLY A 5 24.52 -14.84 0.71
N ASP A 6 24.21 -14.41 -0.52
CA ASP A 6 22.98 -13.68 -0.80
C ASP A 6 21.74 -14.57 -0.73
N ALA A 7 21.86 -15.82 -1.18
CA ALA A 7 20.79 -16.81 -1.07
C ALA A 7 20.48 -17.15 0.40
N ALA A 8 21.51 -17.26 1.24
CA ALA A 8 21.35 -17.51 2.68
C ALA A 8 20.74 -16.29 3.40
N ALA A 9 21.16 -15.07 3.04
CA ALA A 9 20.58 -13.82 3.57
C ALA A 9 19.10 -13.68 3.20
N LEU A 10 18.74 -14.02 1.95
CA LEU A 10 17.37 -14.00 1.47
C LEU A 10 16.49 -15.02 2.22
N ASP A 11 17.03 -16.22 2.52
CA ASP A 11 16.32 -17.27 3.24
C ASP A 11 16.16 -16.94 4.73
N ASP A 12 17.15 -16.33 5.34
CA ASP A 12 17.09 -15.83 6.71
C ASP A 12 16.08 -14.68 6.83
N ALA A 13 16.08 -13.75 5.89
CA ALA A 13 15.09 -12.69 5.82
C ALA A 13 13.66 -13.23 5.68
N ARG A 14 13.44 -14.25 4.86
CA ARG A 14 12.14 -14.92 4.72
C ARG A 14 11.65 -15.51 6.04
N ARG A 15 12.55 -16.08 6.84
CA ARG A 15 12.20 -16.66 8.14
C ARG A 15 11.88 -15.59 9.18
N ARG A 16 12.69 -14.54 9.26
CA ARG A 16 12.53 -13.46 10.25
C ARG A 16 11.30 -12.60 9.99
N PHE A 17 11.04 -12.26 8.73
CA PHE A 17 10.00 -11.32 8.33
C PHE A 17 8.75 -11.99 7.75
N SER A 18 8.61 -13.31 7.92
CA SER A 18 7.40 -14.03 7.54
C SER A 18 6.21 -13.49 8.32
N SER A 19 5.24 -12.89 7.61
CA SER A 19 3.92 -12.64 8.19
C SER A 19 3.36 -13.98 8.69
N ARG A 20 2.74 -13.99 9.86
CA ARG A 20 2.12 -15.20 10.41
C ARG A 20 0.98 -15.62 9.49
N LEU A 21 1.19 -16.63 8.65
CA LEU A 21 0.17 -17.21 7.77
C LEU A 21 -0.98 -17.86 8.55
N ARG A 22 -0.78 -18.12 9.84
CA ARG A 22 -1.82 -18.59 10.77
C ARG A 22 -1.84 -17.63 11.94
N PRO A 23 -2.86 -16.77 12.04
CA PRO A 23 -3.04 -15.94 13.22
C PRO A 23 -3.14 -16.86 14.45
N PRO A 24 -2.60 -16.47 15.61
CA PRO A 24 -2.82 -17.21 16.85
C PRO A 24 -4.33 -17.34 17.09
N PRO A 25 -4.78 -18.40 17.75
CA PRO A 25 -6.21 -18.55 18.09
C PRO A 25 -6.67 -17.29 18.83
N THR A 26 -7.84 -16.82 18.49
CA THR A 26 -8.42 -15.61 19.09
C THR A 26 -8.46 -15.77 20.62
N PRO A 27 -7.85 -14.88 21.41
CA PRO A 27 -7.90 -14.98 22.86
C PRO A 27 -9.35 -15.05 23.37
N LEU A 28 -9.64 -15.88 24.35
CA LEU A 28 -10.99 -15.99 24.93
C LEU A 28 -11.55 -14.64 25.37
N ILE A 29 -10.70 -13.77 25.92
CA ILE A 29 -11.08 -12.41 26.32
C ILE A 29 -11.60 -11.58 25.13
N SER A 30 -11.00 -11.72 23.96
CA SER A 30 -11.46 -11.05 22.72
C SER A 30 -12.85 -11.56 22.33
N THR A 31 -13.09 -12.86 22.41
CA THR A 31 -14.39 -13.46 22.13
C THR A 31 -15.45 -12.95 23.11
N VAL A 32 -15.12 -12.88 24.41
CA VAL A 32 -16.03 -12.35 25.44
C VAL A 32 -16.37 -10.88 25.18
N ILE A 33 -15.36 -10.06 24.82
CA ILE A 33 -15.58 -8.64 24.48
C ILE A 33 -16.52 -8.52 23.27
N HIS A 34 -16.27 -9.26 22.20
CA HIS A 34 -17.11 -9.19 20.99
C HIS A 34 -18.54 -9.66 21.23
N LEU A 35 -18.71 -10.75 22.00
CA LEU A 35 -20.04 -11.20 22.42
C LEU A 35 -20.74 -10.18 23.32
N GLY A 36 -20.01 -9.58 24.26
CA GLY A 36 -20.53 -8.52 25.14
C GLY A 36 -21.00 -7.30 24.35
N VAL A 37 -20.20 -6.85 23.38
CA VAL A 37 -20.57 -5.75 22.47
C VAL A 37 -21.79 -6.11 21.63
N LEU A 38 -21.86 -7.33 21.09
CA LEU A 38 -23.00 -7.80 20.31
C LEU A 38 -24.27 -7.84 21.16
N VAL A 39 -24.20 -8.39 22.36
CA VAL A 39 -25.33 -8.46 23.30
C VAL A 39 -25.79 -7.05 23.69
N LEU A 40 -24.85 -6.16 24.01
CA LEU A 40 -25.17 -4.76 24.31
C LEU A 40 -25.85 -4.08 23.13
N TRP A 41 -25.34 -4.28 21.92
CA TRP A 41 -25.91 -3.71 20.70
C TRP A 41 -27.34 -4.21 20.45
N VAL A 42 -27.58 -5.52 20.56
CA VAL A 42 -28.91 -6.12 20.43
C VAL A 42 -29.85 -5.60 21.52
N ALA A 43 -29.39 -5.51 22.77
CA ALA A 43 -30.19 -5.00 23.88
C ALA A 43 -30.61 -3.54 23.67
N LEU A 44 -29.64 -2.68 23.23
CA LEU A 44 -29.92 -1.27 22.91
C LEU A 44 -30.89 -1.15 21.73
N PHE A 45 -30.72 -1.98 20.70
CA PHE A 45 -31.61 -2.02 19.55
C PHE A 45 -33.03 -2.37 19.95
N LEU A 46 -33.22 -3.44 20.73
CA LEU A 46 -34.54 -3.86 21.23
C LEU A 46 -35.17 -2.82 22.17
N LEU A 47 -34.35 -2.15 22.99
CA LEU A 47 -34.82 -1.09 23.90
C LEU A 47 -35.32 0.13 23.10
N VAL A 48 -34.66 0.48 22.00
CA VAL A 48 -35.08 1.57 21.11
C VAL A 48 -36.40 1.26 20.43
N PHE A 49 -36.60 0.01 19.96
CA PHE A 49 -37.85 -0.38 19.34
C PHE A 49 -39.01 -0.54 20.35
N GLY A 50 -38.72 -0.90 21.61
CA GLY A 50 -39.72 -1.05 22.66
C GLY A 50 -40.20 0.27 23.30
N ARG A 51 -39.47 1.35 23.13
CA ARG A 51 -39.80 2.69 23.67
C ARG A 51 -40.03 3.69 22.55
N GLY A 52 -41.25 3.74 22.01
CA GLY A 52 -41.66 4.75 21.04
C GLY A 52 -41.64 6.17 21.68
N GLY A 53 -40.60 6.97 21.41
CA GLY A 53 -40.50 8.37 21.87
C GLY A 53 -39.22 9.08 21.40
N ILE A 54 -39.19 10.42 21.51
CA ILE A 54 -38.06 11.27 21.11
C ILE A 54 -36.75 10.83 21.79
N LEU A 55 -36.80 10.33 23.03
CA LEU A 55 -35.63 9.80 23.76
C LEU A 55 -35.01 8.55 23.08
N ALA A 56 -35.80 7.76 22.37
CA ALA A 56 -35.28 6.60 21.63
C ALA A 56 -34.45 7.03 20.39
N TRP A 57 -34.80 8.16 19.79
CA TRP A 57 -34.06 8.73 18.65
C TRP A 57 -32.86 9.58 19.07
N SER A 58 -32.79 10.01 20.32
CA SER A 58 -31.71 10.91 20.81
C SER A 58 -30.32 10.29 20.63
N VAL A 59 -30.16 8.98 20.84
CA VAL A 59 -28.87 8.30 20.66
C VAL A 59 -28.47 8.27 19.17
N GLY A 60 -29.44 7.98 18.29
CA GLY A 60 -29.20 8.02 16.83
C GLY A 60 -28.88 9.41 16.32
N LEU A 61 -29.57 10.44 16.81
CA LEU A 61 -29.30 11.84 16.47
C LEU A 61 -27.96 12.31 17.01
N ALA A 62 -27.58 11.93 18.23
CA ALA A 62 -26.27 12.24 18.80
C ALA A 62 -25.14 11.57 17.98
N TYR A 63 -25.32 10.34 17.57
CA TYR A 63 -24.37 9.64 16.69
C TYR A 63 -24.25 10.32 15.32
N LEU A 64 -25.37 10.67 14.69
CA LEU A 64 -25.39 11.38 13.42
C LEU A 64 -24.71 12.76 13.52
N ALA A 65 -24.92 13.48 14.61
CA ALA A 65 -24.28 14.77 14.88
C ALA A 65 -22.76 14.58 15.08
N TYR A 66 -22.33 13.53 15.77
CA TYR A 66 -20.92 13.18 15.95
C TYR A 66 -20.25 12.88 14.60
N GLU A 67 -20.86 12.04 13.77
CA GLU A 67 -20.33 11.71 12.44
C GLU A 67 -20.26 12.94 11.54
N ALA A 68 -21.29 13.80 11.56
CA ALA A 68 -21.27 15.05 10.80
C ALA A 68 -20.16 16.00 11.30
N ALA A 69 -19.96 16.12 12.60
CA ALA A 69 -18.89 16.93 13.19
C ALA A 69 -17.51 16.39 12.81
N LEU A 70 -17.33 15.06 12.85
CA LEU A 70 -16.10 14.40 12.45
C LEU A 70 -15.80 14.62 10.96
N LEU A 71 -16.80 14.54 10.10
CA LEU A 71 -16.70 14.84 8.67
C LEU A 71 -16.28 16.29 8.39
N ILE A 72 -16.91 17.24 9.05
CA ILE A 72 -16.59 18.68 8.94
C ILE A 72 -15.15 18.91 9.43
N PHE A 73 -14.80 18.36 10.59
CA PHE A 73 -13.46 18.47 11.16
C PHE A 73 -12.40 17.88 10.22
N THR A 74 -12.62 16.68 9.72
CA THR A 74 -11.70 16.00 8.78
C THR A 74 -11.59 16.79 7.48
N GLY A 75 -12.71 17.22 6.89
CA GLY A 75 -12.74 18.03 5.68
C GLY A 75 -12.02 19.37 5.83
N TRP A 76 -12.12 20.00 7.00
CA TRP A 76 -11.39 21.25 7.30
C TRP A 76 -9.88 20.99 7.40
N HIS A 77 -9.45 19.94 8.07
CA HIS A 77 -8.03 19.61 8.23
C HIS A 77 -7.39 19.22 6.90
N ILE A 78 -8.08 18.44 6.05
CA ILE A 78 -7.58 18.05 4.73
C ILE A 78 -7.31 19.26 3.84
N ARG A 79 -8.14 20.33 3.91
CA ARG A 79 -7.91 21.57 3.13
C ARG A 79 -6.56 22.23 3.44
N ARG A 80 -5.98 21.99 4.61
CA ARG A 80 -4.67 22.54 5.00
C ARG A 80 -3.49 21.73 4.50
N PHE A 81 -3.72 20.48 4.06
CA PHE A 81 -2.66 19.57 3.60
C PHE A 81 -2.45 19.55 2.07
N VAL A 82 -3.28 20.26 1.32
CA VAL A 82 -3.06 20.46 -0.11
C VAL A 82 -2.04 21.60 -0.29
N THR A 83 -0.81 21.33 0.04
CA THR A 83 0.30 22.24 -0.24
C THR A 83 0.98 21.73 -1.50
N ALA A 84 0.99 22.55 -2.55
CA ALA A 84 1.78 22.26 -3.74
C ALA A 84 3.25 22.02 -3.35
N PRO A 85 3.95 21.09 -3.99
CA PRO A 85 5.37 20.90 -3.76
C PRO A 85 6.05 22.24 -4.01
N GLY A 86 6.81 22.72 -3.03
CA GLY A 86 7.61 23.92 -3.20
C GLY A 86 8.78 23.65 -4.17
N PRO A 87 9.54 24.69 -4.54
CA PRO A 87 10.66 24.59 -5.49
C PRO A 87 11.70 23.56 -5.03
N ALA A 88 12.39 22.96 -6.00
CA ALA A 88 13.47 22.01 -5.75
C ALA A 88 14.47 22.57 -4.72
N VAL A 89 14.88 21.73 -3.78
CA VAL A 89 15.88 22.08 -2.76
C VAL A 89 17.26 21.82 -3.34
N ALA A 90 18.16 22.80 -3.25
CA ALA A 90 19.56 22.61 -3.56
C ALA A 90 20.22 21.75 -2.48
N GLY A 91 20.70 20.56 -2.83
CA GLY A 91 21.33 19.59 -1.92
C GLY A 91 21.62 18.27 -2.61
N PRO A 92 22.26 17.31 -1.93
CA PRO A 92 22.44 15.97 -2.47
C PRO A 92 21.05 15.37 -2.74
N ARG A 93 20.89 14.79 -3.92
CA ARG A 93 19.64 14.15 -4.35
C ARG A 93 19.57 12.76 -3.71
N PRO A 94 18.64 12.50 -2.77
CA PRO A 94 18.51 11.19 -2.16
C PRO A 94 18.06 10.15 -3.20
N THR A 95 18.63 8.96 -3.13
CA THR A 95 18.25 7.84 -4.00
C THR A 95 16.92 7.26 -3.58
N VAL A 96 16.10 6.83 -4.54
CA VAL A 96 14.77 6.26 -4.31
C VAL A 96 14.70 4.86 -4.89
N ALA A 97 14.22 3.91 -4.07
CA ALA A 97 13.81 2.59 -4.51
C ALA A 97 12.31 2.40 -4.37
N VAL A 98 11.69 1.80 -5.38
CA VAL A 98 10.27 1.41 -5.34
C VAL A 98 10.17 -0.10 -5.14
N LEU A 99 9.49 -0.53 -4.07
CA LEU A 99 9.24 -1.93 -3.76
C LEU A 99 7.80 -2.30 -4.13
N ILE A 100 7.64 -3.37 -4.90
CA ILE A 100 6.35 -3.87 -5.36
C ILE A 100 6.20 -5.32 -4.92
N ALA A 101 5.20 -5.62 -4.10
CA ALA A 101 4.79 -7.00 -3.86
C ALA A 101 3.71 -7.38 -4.88
N ALA A 102 3.95 -8.46 -5.64
CA ALA A 102 3.03 -8.95 -6.66
C ALA A 102 2.66 -10.41 -6.38
N HIS A 103 1.37 -10.74 -6.50
CA HIS A 103 0.87 -12.10 -6.47
C HIS A 103 -0.32 -12.25 -7.43
N ASN A 104 -0.09 -12.95 -8.56
CA ASN A 104 -1.09 -13.12 -9.61
C ASN A 104 -1.61 -11.79 -10.22
N GLU A 105 -0.69 -10.89 -10.56
CA GLU A 105 -0.97 -9.54 -11.04
C GLU A 105 -0.63 -9.33 -12.53
N ALA A 106 -0.65 -10.40 -13.32
CA ALA A 106 -0.29 -10.38 -14.74
C ALA A 106 -1.00 -9.30 -15.58
N LYS A 107 -2.24 -8.93 -15.19
CA LYS A 107 -3.07 -7.99 -15.95
C LYS A 107 -2.70 -6.52 -15.74
N VAL A 108 -2.12 -6.19 -14.60
CA VAL A 108 -1.95 -4.79 -14.16
C VAL A 108 -0.50 -4.40 -13.89
N LEU A 109 0.35 -5.36 -13.52
CA LEU A 109 1.73 -5.12 -13.13
C LEU A 109 2.54 -4.36 -14.20
N SER A 110 2.34 -4.67 -15.46
CA SER A 110 2.99 -3.97 -16.58
C SER A 110 2.64 -2.48 -16.62
N ALA A 111 1.36 -2.13 -16.43
CA ALA A 111 0.92 -0.74 -16.39
C ALA A 111 1.53 0.00 -15.19
N THR A 112 1.58 -0.64 -14.03
CA THR A 112 2.20 -0.08 -12.82
C THR A 112 3.70 0.20 -13.04
N LEU A 113 4.45 -0.76 -13.58
CA LEU A 113 5.88 -0.60 -13.85
C LEU A 113 6.13 0.52 -14.84
N ARG A 114 5.37 0.60 -15.94
CA ARG A 114 5.49 1.70 -16.91
C ARG A 114 5.15 3.06 -16.30
N ALA A 115 4.16 3.15 -15.40
CA ALA A 115 3.85 4.39 -14.71
C ALA A 115 4.98 4.85 -13.78
N ILE A 116 5.73 3.90 -13.20
CA ILE A 116 6.88 4.20 -12.34
C ILE A 116 8.10 4.60 -13.17
N THR A 117 8.39 3.93 -14.27
CA THR A 117 9.52 4.28 -15.13
C THR A 117 9.28 5.55 -15.93
N ALA A 118 8.03 5.94 -16.18
CA ALA A 118 7.63 7.16 -16.87
C ALA A 118 7.46 8.38 -15.96
N GLN A 119 7.88 8.31 -14.70
CA GLN A 119 7.85 9.46 -13.77
C GLN A 119 8.73 10.61 -14.30
N SER A 120 8.36 11.86 -13.99
CA SER A 120 9.18 13.05 -14.33
C SER A 120 10.55 13.01 -13.66
N ASP A 121 10.64 12.39 -12.50
CA ASP A 121 11.84 12.11 -11.73
C ASP A 121 11.84 10.63 -11.31
N PRO A 122 12.25 9.70 -12.23
CA PRO A 122 12.15 8.27 -11.98
C PRO A 122 13.03 7.80 -10.81
N PRO A 123 12.68 6.66 -10.17
CA PRO A 123 13.52 6.08 -9.12
C PRO A 123 14.81 5.51 -9.71
N GLU A 124 15.81 5.32 -8.89
CA GLU A 124 17.04 4.61 -9.28
C GLU A 124 16.80 3.09 -9.35
N GLU A 125 15.92 2.56 -8.49
CA GLU A 125 15.68 1.13 -8.38
C GLU A 125 14.19 0.79 -8.29
N ILE A 126 13.81 -0.33 -8.91
CA ILE A 126 12.52 -0.99 -8.70
C ILE A 126 12.81 -2.43 -8.29
N VAL A 127 12.26 -2.87 -7.16
CA VAL A 127 12.37 -4.25 -6.71
C VAL A 127 10.99 -4.91 -6.71
N ILE A 128 10.80 -5.86 -7.60
CA ILE A 128 9.56 -6.63 -7.74
C ILE A 128 9.70 -7.91 -6.92
N ALA A 129 8.93 -8.03 -5.85
CA ALA A 129 8.83 -9.23 -5.03
C ALA A 129 7.61 -10.05 -5.45
N ASP A 130 7.81 -11.01 -6.35
CA ASP A 130 6.79 -11.96 -6.79
C ASP A 130 6.58 -13.02 -5.70
N ASP A 131 5.49 -12.90 -4.97
CA ASP A 131 5.11 -13.77 -3.84
C ASP A 131 4.47 -15.09 -4.32
N GLY A 132 5.19 -15.81 -5.16
CA GLY A 132 4.79 -17.13 -5.64
C GLY A 132 3.61 -17.09 -6.61
N SER A 133 3.61 -16.17 -7.57
CA SER A 133 2.58 -16.13 -8.62
C SER A 133 2.51 -17.43 -9.41
N THR A 134 1.30 -17.85 -9.69
CA THR A 134 0.95 -19.06 -10.45
C THR A 134 0.31 -18.78 -11.81
N ASP A 135 -0.03 -17.52 -12.06
CA ASP A 135 -0.58 -17.03 -13.32
C ASP A 135 0.53 -16.66 -14.34
N SER A 136 0.18 -15.87 -15.35
CA SER A 136 1.12 -15.38 -16.36
C SER A 136 2.01 -14.21 -15.93
N THR A 137 2.06 -13.83 -14.64
CA THR A 137 2.90 -12.72 -14.14
C THR A 137 4.37 -12.87 -14.56
N ALA A 138 4.93 -14.07 -14.40
CA ALA A 138 6.30 -14.36 -14.83
C ALA A 138 6.50 -14.20 -16.34
N ALA A 139 5.53 -14.63 -17.15
CA ALA A 139 5.60 -14.49 -18.60
C ALA A 139 5.57 -13.01 -19.03
N VAL A 140 4.75 -12.19 -18.38
CA VAL A 140 4.68 -10.73 -18.62
C VAL A 140 6.02 -10.08 -18.31
N LEU A 141 6.63 -10.37 -17.17
CA LEU A 141 7.93 -9.81 -16.77
C LEU A 141 9.03 -10.21 -17.74
N CYS A 142 9.04 -11.45 -18.21
CA CYS A 142 10.02 -11.93 -19.21
C CYS A 142 9.82 -11.22 -20.56
N ALA A 143 8.57 -11.10 -21.02
CA ALA A 143 8.28 -10.54 -22.35
C ALA A 143 8.52 -9.04 -22.43
N GLU A 144 8.18 -8.28 -21.39
CA GLU A 144 8.22 -6.82 -21.43
C GLU A 144 9.54 -6.23 -20.92
N PHE A 145 10.17 -6.87 -19.95
CA PHE A 145 11.40 -6.36 -19.32
C PHE A 145 12.63 -7.26 -19.57
N GLY A 146 12.48 -8.27 -20.40
CA GLY A 146 13.61 -9.13 -20.82
C GLY A 146 14.18 -10.00 -19.69
N PHE A 147 13.43 -10.24 -18.62
CA PHE A 147 13.89 -11.11 -17.54
C PHE A 147 14.01 -12.55 -18.01
N THR A 148 15.04 -13.24 -17.52
CA THR A 148 15.14 -14.68 -17.66
C THR A 148 14.40 -15.37 -16.52
N PRO A 149 13.49 -16.32 -16.80
CA PRO A 149 12.77 -17.03 -15.75
C PRO A 149 13.72 -17.71 -14.76
N ARG A 150 13.46 -17.55 -13.48
CA ARG A 150 14.25 -18.17 -12.40
C ARG A 150 13.36 -19.09 -11.56
N GLN A 151 14.00 -19.99 -10.84
CA GLN A 151 13.30 -20.83 -9.87
C GLN A 151 12.83 -20.00 -8.66
N LEU A 152 11.83 -20.52 -7.97
CA LEU A 152 11.40 -19.93 -6.69
C LEU A 152 12.58 -19.82 -5.72
N GLY A 153 12.70 -18.66 -5.08
CA GLY A 153 13.77 -18.38 -4.15
C GLY A 153 14.99 -17.70 -4.77
N GLN A 154 14.93 -17.36 -6.05
CA GLN A 154 16.04 -16.71 -6.76
C GLN A 154 15.64 -15.31 -7.23
N ALA A 155 16.63 -14.41 -7.29
CA ALA A 155 16.51 -13.15 -7.99
C ALA A 155 16.89 -13.34 -9.48
N ALA A 156 16.20 -12.65 -10.36
CA ALA A 156 16.63 -12.54 -11.75
C ALA A 156 17.80 -11.54 -11.85
N PRO A 157 18.69 -11.65 -12.83
CA PRO A 157 19.63 -10.59 -13.15
C PRO A 157 18.86 -9.28 -13.35
N PRO A 158 19.39 -8.13 -12.87
CA PRO A 158 18.74 -6.85 -13.05
C PRO A 158 18.49 -6.56 -14.55
N ALA A 159 17.31 -6.04 -14.83
CA ALA A 159 16.99 -5.43 -16.11
C ALA A 159 17.10 -3.91 -15.99
N HIS A 160 17.22 -3.21 -17.11
CA HIS A 160 17.29 -1.76 -17.13
C HIS A 160 16.22 -1.21 -18.07
N ASP A 161 15.49 -0.20 -17.60
CA ASP A 161 14.58 0.62 -18.40
C ASP A 161 15.04 2.07 -18.29
N GLY A 162 15.76 2.55 -19.29
CA GLY A 162 16.47 3.83 -19.22
C GLY A 162 17.55 3.83 -18.12
N THR A 163 17.39 4.72 -17.15
CA THR A 163 18.27 4.86 -15.97
C THR A 163 17.83 4.03 -14.77
N VAL A 164 16.66 3.38 -14.85
CA VAL A 164 16.05 2.63 -13.75
C VAL A 164 16.56 1.19 -13.76
N THR A 165 17.06 0.72 -12.63
CA THR A 165 17.43 -0.68 -12.44
C THR A 165 16.23 -1.46 -11.88
N ILE A 166 15.81 -2.52 -12.57
CA ILE A 166 14.67 -3.34 -12.15
C ILE A 166 15.16 -4.71 -11.71
N THR A 167 14.87 -5.08 -10.49
CA THR A 167 15.19 -6.40 -9.92
C THR A 167 13.91 -7.20 -9.69
N TRP A 168 13.88 -8.46 -10.11
CA TRP A 168 12.77 -9.37 -9.91
C TRP A 168 13.17 -10.52 -8.99
N LEU A 169 12.48 -10.63 -7.85
CA LEU A 169 12.63 -11.69 -6.85
C LEU A 169 11.47 -12.66 -6.98
N ARG A 170 11.73 -13.92 -7.31
CA ARG A 170 10.72 -14.99 -7.27
C ARG A 170 10.72 -15.65 -5.90
N LEU A 171 9.71 -15.40 -5.09
CA LEU A 171 9.61 -15.88 -3.72
C LEU A 171 8.60 -17.02 -3.61
N PRO A 172 8.79 -17.99 -2.72
CA PRO A 172 7.69 -18.88 -2.32
C PRO A 172 6.59 -18.05 -1.67
N HIS A 173 5.32 -18.37 -1.94
CA HIS A 173 4.19 -17.66 -1.35
C HIS A 173 4.30 -17.57 0.17
N GLY A 174 4.20 -16.35 0.70
CA GLY A 174 4.39 -16.07 2.13
C GLY A 174 3.69 -14.80 2.61
N GLY A 175 2.96 -14.13 1.71
CA GLY A 175 2.19 -12.93 1.95
C GLY A 175 2.96 -11.63 1.71
N LYS A 176 2.20 -10.57 1.43
CA LYS A 176 2.70 -9.24 1.02
C LYS A 176 3.77 -8.68 1.94
N ALA A 177 3.56 -8.73 3.25
CA ALA A 177 4.51 -8.18 4.21
C ALA A 177 5.88 -8.88 4.15
N ARG A 178 5.88 -10.20 4.00
CA ARG A 178 7.11 -10.97 3.82
C ARG A 178 7.81 -10.62 2.50
N ALA A 179 7.05 -10.50 1.42
CA ALA A 179 7.58 -10.14 0.12
C ALA A 179 8.25 -8.76 0.15
N LEU A 180 7.57 -7.74 0.71
CA LEU A 180 8.11 -6.39 0.85
C LEU A 180 9.35 -6.35 1.77
N ASN A 181 9.33 -7.05 2.90
CA ASN A 181 10.50 -7.11 3.79
C ASN A 181 11.70 -7.80 3.12
N THR A 182 11.44 -8.79 2.26
CA THR A 182 12.51 -9.42 1.48
C THR A 182 13.06 -8.47 0.41
N ALA A 183 12.17 -7.71 -0.26
CA ALA A 183 12.58 -6.69 -1.23
C ALA A 183 13.40 -5.57 -0.59
N LEU A 184 13.04 -5.14 0.63
CA LEU A 184 13.75 -4.09 1.37
C LEU A 184 15.24 -4.42 1.59
N LEU A 185 15.58 -5.68 1.72
CA LEU A 185 16.98 -6.12 1.90
C LEU A 185 17.79 -6.15 0.59
N GLN A 186 17.16 -5.86 -0.54
CA GLN A 186 17.82 -5.84 -1.85
C GLN A 186 18.20 -4.44 -2.32
N THR A 187 17.86 -3.41 -1.56
CA THR A 187 18.18 -2.03 -1.89
C THR A 187 18.96 -1.34 -0.78
N GLY A 188 19.83 -0.43 -1.15
CA GLY A 188 20.51 0.50 -0.24
C GLY A 188 20.09 1.95 -0.47
N ALA A 189 18.94 2.19 -1.13
CA ALA A 189 18.45 3.53 -1.40
C ALA A 189 18.13 4.30 -0.11
N ASP A 190 18.29 5.62 -0.15
CA ASP A 190 18.03 6.51 0.99
C ASP A 190 16.53 6.56 1.33
N ILE A 191 15.67 6.46 0.30
CA ILE A 191 14.22 6.50 0.42
C ILE A 191 13.64 5.24 -0.20
N VAL A 192 12.72 4.61 0.53
CA VAL A 192 12.00 3.43 0.05
C VAL A 192 10.50 3.76 -0.07
N ILE A 193 9.94 3.52 -1.25
CA ILE A 193 8.52 3.69 -1.52
C ILE A 193 7.90 2.30 -1.75
N THR A 194 6.85 1.96 -1.02
CA THR A 194 6.08 0.74 -1.28
C THR A 194 4.85 1.07 -2.15
N VAL A 195 4.69 0.34 -3.24
CA VAL A 195 3.58 0.52 -4.19
C VAL A 195 2.89 -0.82 -4.42
N ASP A 196 1.57 -0.82 -4.44
CA ASP A 196 0.82 -2.02 -4.78
C ASP A 196 0.91 -2.31 -6.28
N ALA A 197 0.96 -3.57 -6.65
CA ALA A 197 1.13 -4.02 -8.04
C ALA A 197 0.01 -3.55 -9.00
N ASN A 198 -1.11 -3.06 -8.47
CA ASN A 198 -2.26 -2.53 -9.20
C ASN A 198 -2.45 -1.01 -9.02
N THR A 199 -1.42 -0.30 -8.56
CA THR A 199 -1.48 1.14 -8.32
C THR A 199 -0.77 1.91 -9.42
N LEU A 200 -1.42 2.92 -9.98
CA LEU A 200 -0.81 3.87 -10.89
C LEU A 200 -0.37 5.11 -10.11
N LEU A 201 0.91 5.41 -10.15
CA LEU A 201 1.44 6.63 -9.55
C LEU A 201 1.15 7.85 -10.46
N ASP A 202 0.83 8.97 -9.84
CA ASP A 202 0.86 10.27 -10.52
C ASP A 202 2.26 10.56 -11.06
N THR A 203 2.37 11.24 -12.19
CA THR A 203 3.65 11.49 -12.89
C THR A 203 4.68 12.25 -12.07
N GLU A 204 4.25 13.01 -11.07
CA GLU A 204 5.11 13.80 -10.18
C GLU A 204 5.31 13.14 -8.80
N ALA A 205 4.74 11.95 -8.57
CA ALA A 205 4.69 11.35 -7.23
C ALA A 205 6.09 11.17 -6.62
N ILE A 206 7.04 10.62 -7.36
CA ILE A 206 8.41 10.38 -6.87
C ILE A 206 9.17 11.69 -6.66
N ALA A 207 8.99 12.66 -7.55
CA ALA A 207 9.59 13.98 -7.40
C ALA A 207 9.12 14.67 -6.11
N VAL A 208 7.84 14.60 -5.81
CA VAL A 208 7.25 15.16 -4.58
C VAL A 208 7.79 14.47 -3.33
N VAL A 209 7.85 13.12 -3.33
CA VAL A 209 8.42 12.35 -2.23
C VAL A 209 9.88 12.75 -1.98
N ARG A 210 10.69 12.75 -3.02
CA ARG A 210 12.12 13.13 -2.94
C ARG A 210 12.30 14.54 -2.41
N ALA A 211 11.51 15.50 -2.91
CA ALA A 211 11.54 16.88 -2.45
C ALA A 211 11.12 17.03 -0.99
N ALA A 212 10.15 16.25 -0.50
CA ALA A 212 9.71 16.28 0.90
C ALA A 212 10.85 15.83 1.84
N PHE A 213 11.47 14.69 1.57
CA PHE A 213 12.61 14.20 2.37
C PHE A 213 13.85 15.09 2.29
N ALA A 214 14.09 15.74 1.15
CA ALA A 214 15.19 16.69 1.01
C ALA A 214 15.00 17.97 1.83
N ARG A 215 13.75 18.37 2.14
CA ARG A 215 13.42 19.56 2.91
C ARG A 215 13.39 19.33 4.41
N GLU A 216 12.85 18.21 4.82
CA GLU A 216 12.57 17.90 6.22
C GLU A 216 13.46 16.76 6.67
N THR A 217 14.58 17.08 7.29
CA THR A 217 15.57 16.09 7.78
C THR A 217 15.03 15.19 8.88
N GLU A 218 14.00 15.64 9.61
CA GLU A 218 13.33 14.87 10.64
C GLU A 218 12.19 13.97 10.09
N LEU A 219 11.94 14.04 8.79
CA LEU A 219 10.87 13.27 8.15
C LEU A 219 11.25 11.78 8.11
N VAL A 220 10.48 10.94 8.77
CA VAL A 220 10.72 9.49 8.82
C VAL A 220 9.79 8.70 7.90
N GLY A 221 8.68 9.29 7.45
CA GLY A 221 7.74 8.63 6.54
C GLY A 221 6.65 9.57 6.05
N ILE A 222 6.15 9.27 4.86
CA ILE A 222 5.01 9.95 4.22
C ILE A 222 4.08 8.92 3.60
N THR A 223 2.83 9.28 3.42
CA THR A 223 1.87 8.46 2.69
C THR A 223 1.22 9.27 1.58
N GLY A 224 0.97 8.62 0.46
CA GLY A 224 0.21 9.19 -0.65
C GLY A 224 -1.30 9.15 -0.41
N VAL A 225 -2.03 9.94 -1.19
CA VAL A 225 -3.49 9.85 -1.27
C VAL A 225 -3.84 8.88 -2.39
N ILE A 226 -4.68 7.88 -2.08
CA ILE A 226 -5.17 6.92 -3.06
C ILE A 226 -6.49 7.42 -3.62
N THR A 227 -6.57 7.54 -4.96
CA THR A 227 -7.81 7.85 -5.66
C THR A 227 -8.25 6.59 -6.42
N PRO A 228 -9.39 5.98 -6.06
CA PRO A 228 -9.86 4.79 -6.77
C PRO A 228 -10.29 5.13 -8.19
N GLU A 229 -9.80 4.36 -9.17
CA GLU A 229 -10.28 4.41 -10.53
C GLU A 229 -11.44 3.44 -10.74
N SER A 230 -12.53 3.93 -11.28
CA SER A 230 -13.72 3.14 -11.57
C SER A 230 -14.20 3.39 -13.02
N PRO A 231 -14.89 2.40 -13.62
CA PRO A 231 -15.44 2.59 -14.96
C PRO A 231 -16.29 3.85 -15.06
N ARG A 232 -16.25 4.54 -16.22
CA ARG A 232 -16.99 5.81 -16.46
C ARG A 232 -18.52 5.65 -16.49
N SER A 233 -19.06 4.48 -16.17
CA SER A 233 -20.49 4.23 -16.01
C SER A 233 -21.07 4.98 -14.80
N MET A 234 -22.41 5.13 -14.75
CA MET A 234 -23.08 5.75 -13.60
C MET A 234 -22.82 4.98 -12.30
N ALA A 235 -22.89 3.65 -12.36
CA ALA A 235 -22.56 2.78 -11.23
C ALA A 235 -21.09 2.93 -10.79
N GLY A 236 -20.15 3.03 -11.74
CA GLY A 236 -18.74 3.27 -11.47
C GLY A 236 -18.49 4.59 -10.75
N ARG A 237 -19.16 5.69 -11.17
CA ARG A 237 -19.04 6.99 -10.49
C ARG A 237 -19.57 6.98 -9.06
N VAL A 238 -20.70 6.29 -8.84
CA VAL A 238 -21.24 6.11 -7.48
C VAL A 238 -20.27 5.30 -6.61
N MET A 239 -19.74 4.20 -7.15
CA MET A 239 -18.75 3.38 -6.45
C MET A 239 -17.47 4.18 -6.12
N GLN A 240 -16.96 4.95 -7.09
CA GLN A 240 -15.80 5.82 -6.91
C GLN A 240 -16.02 6.85 -5.79
N PHE A 241 -17.22 7.45 -5.73
CA PHE A 241 -17.57 8.40 -4.67
C PHE A 241 -17.48 7.76 -3.29
N PHE A 242 -18.08 6.56 -3.10
CA PHE A 242 -18.02 5.86 -1.82
C PHE A 242 -16.61 5.41 -1.45
N GLN A 243 -15.85 4.87 -2.40
CA GLN A 243 -14.46 4.44 -2.17
C GLN A 243 -13.55 5.64 -1.86
N THR A 244 -13.70 6.76 -2.58
CA THR A 244 -12.94 7.98 -2.28
C THR A 244 -13.24 8.47 -0.85
N TYR A 245 -14.51 8.42 -0.45
CA TYR A 245 -14.93 8.78 0.90
C TYR A 245 -14.31 7.86 1.95
N GLU A 246 -14.28 6.55 1.73
CA GLU A 246 -13.66 5.56 2.61
C GLU A 246 -12.15 5.81 2.78
N TYR A 247 -11.42 6.01 1.68
CA TYR A 247 -9.98 6.28 1.74
C TYR A 247 -9.62 7.62 2.40
N ILE A 248 -10.49 8.63 2.32
CA ILE A 248 -10.29 9.90 3.01
C ILE A 248 -10.49 9.76 4.53
N GLN A 249 -11.38 8.84 4.95
CA GLN A 249 -11.69 8.62 6.36
C GLN A 249 -10.70 7.72 7.11
N LEU A 250 -9.84 6.97 6.41
CA LEU A 250 -8.83 6.15 7.08
C LEU A 250 -7.88 7.06 7.86
N PRO A 251 -7.79 6.91 9.19
CA PRO A 251 -6.90 7.75 10.00
C PRO A 251 -5.46 7.52 9.56
N ARG A 252 -4.77 8.61 9.26
CA ARG A 252 -3.33 8.61 9.09
C ARG A 252 -2.72 8.35 10.47
N GLN A 253 -2.25 7.14 10.69
CA GLN A 253 -1.39 6.79 11.80
C GLN A 253 0.05 7.16 11.46
#